data_ba858ce837184507a8de2da6fb79e2d3
#
_entry.id   ba858ce837184507a8de2da6fb79e2d3
#
_cell.length_a   1.000
_cell.length_b   1.000
_cell.length_c   1.000
_cell.angle_alpha   90.00
_cell.angle_beta   90.00
_cell.angle_gamma   90.00
#
_symmetry.space_group_name_H-M   'P 1'
#
loop_
_entity.id
_entity.type
_entity.pdbx_description
1 polymer ?
#
loop_
_entity_poly.entity_id
_entity_poly.type
_entity_poly.pdbx_seq_one_letter_code
_entity_poly.pdbx_strand_id
1 'polypeptide(L)'
;MEAKPITDLSKLCLHTITTRPWPLDDAIRHYAAAGVAGISVWRQAIEGLDPAEAGRRIREAGMAVVSLVRGGFYPAREKTDRRKAIEENLHIIDEAAALGAPHVVLVCGAVPGQSLEDSRQQIREGIEATLVHAAGAGVKLAIEPLHPMYADSRSAINTLAQANDMAEAIDSPVVGVAVDVYHLWWDPELERQIRRCGQLGKILAFHICDWRTPTQDMLNDRGLMGEGCIPIRRIRGWVESAGFTRFNEVEIFSTSRWTQDQEQWLQEILRAYREAS
;
A
#
# COMPACT_ATOMS: atom_id res chain seq x y z
N MET A 1 -10.39 -7.12 19.74
CA MET A 1 -11.48 -6.14 20.01
C MET A 1 -11.80 -5.48 18.68
N GLU A 2 -13.06 -5.26 18.35
CA GLU A 2 -13.42 -4.52 17.15
C GLU A 2 -13.17 -3.03 17.32
N ALA A 3 -12.78 -2.36 16.23
CA ALA A 3 -12.60 -0.91 16.24
C ALA A 3 -13.94 -0.19 16.45
N LYS A 4 -13.88 1.02 16.99
CA LYS A 4 -15.06 1.89 17.11
C LYS A 4 -15.58 2.26 15.71
N PRO A 5 -16.90 2.51 15.55
CA PRO A 5 -17.43 3.01 14.29
C PRO A 5 -16.71 4.29 13.84
N ILE A 6 -16.52 4.42 12.54
CA ILE A 6 -15.94 5.63 11.94
C ILE A 6 -17.01 6.73 11.92
N THR A 7 -16.69 7.88 12.51
CA THR A 7 -17.61 9.01 12.61
C THR A 7 -17.34 10.13 11.61
N ASP A 8 -16.10 10.19 11.10
CA ASP A 8 -15.64 11.24 10.17
C ASP A 8 -14.66 10.68 9.12
N LEU A 9 -14.19 11.53 8.24
CA LEU A 9 -13.27 11.18 7.15
C LEU A 9 -11.81 11.59 7.42
N SER A 10 -11.50 12.05 8.64
CA SER A 10 -10.17 12.60 8.98
C SER A 10 -9.01 11.63 8.78
N LYS A 11 -9.31 10.33 8.77
CA LYS A 11 -8.34 9.26 8.50
C LYS A 11 -8.58 8.52 7.17
N LEU A 12 -9.49 9.01 6.33
CA LEU A 12 -9.70 8.40 5.03
C LEU A 12 -8.61 8.85 4.06
N CYS A 13 -7.94 7.87 3.48
CA CYS A 13 -7.07 8.05 2.33
C CYS A 13 -7.58 7.20 1.17
N LEU A 14 -7.52 7.73 -0.04
CA LEU A 14 -7.83 6.99 -1.26
C LEU A 14 -6.59 6.82 -2.12
N HIS A 15 -6.34 5.60 -2.55
CA HIS A 15 -5.37 5.32 -3.60
C HIS A 15 -5.92 5.77 -4.96
N THR A 16 -5.12 6.45 -5.77
CA THR A 16 -5.55 6.90 -7.12
C THR A 16 -5.99 5.75 -8.02
N ILE A 17 -5.49 4.54 -7.77
CA ILE A 17 -5.91 3.34 -8.50
C ILE A 17 -7.38 2.96 -8.24
N THR A 18 -7.94 3.36 -7.11
CA THR A 18 -9.35 3.07 -6.75
C THR A 18 -10.33 3.75 -7.69
N THR A 19 -9.99 4.97 -8.13
CA THR A 19 -10.72 5.72 -9.15
C THR A 19 -9.87 5.92 -10.41
N ARG A 20 -9.23 4.86 -10.86
CA ARG A 20 -8.25 4.84 -11.96
C ARG A 20 -8.65 5.62 -13.22
N PRO A 21 -9.94 5.68 -13.65
CA PRO A 21 -10.34 6.48 -14.79
C PRO A 21 -10.12 7.99 -14.64
N TRP A 22 -10.04 8.50 -13.41
CA TRP A 22 -9.76 9.92 -13.21
C TRP A 22 -8.26 10.23 -13.36
N PRO A 23 -7.91 11.22 -14.19
CA PRO A 23 -6.61 11.87 -14.10
C PRO A 23 -6.38 12.43 -12.69
N LEU A 24 -5.13 12.69 -12.33
CA LEU A 24 -4.79 13.15 -10.98
C LEU A 24 -5.58 14.41 -10.57
N ASP A 25 -5.72 15.40 -11.45
CA ASP A 25 -6.40 16.66 -11.16
C ASP A 25 -7.90 16.46 -10.87
N ASP A 26 -8.55 15.51 -11.57
CA ASP A 26 -9.94 15.15 -11.29
C ASP A 26 -10.04 14.42 -9.95
N ALA A 27 -9.14 13.47 -9.66
CA ALA A 27 -9.10 12.80 -8.37
C ALA A 27 -8.91 13.80 -7.22
N ILE A 28 -7.97 14.74 -7.34
CA ILE A 28 -7.73 15.81 -6.36
C ILE A 28 -9.00 16.63 -6.13
N ARG A 29 -9.63 17.11 -7.20
CA ARG A 29 -10.83 17.95 -7.13
C ARG A 29 -12.00 17.24 -6.44
N HIS A 30 -12.29 15.99 -6.85
CA HIS A 30 -13.42 15.23 -6.31
C HIS A 30 -13.16 14.76 -4.88
N TYR A 31 -11.94 14.31 -4.56
CA TYR A 31 -11.58 13.87 -3.21
C TYR A 31 -11.63 15.03 -2.21
N ALA A 32 -11.08 16.19 -2.57
CA ALA A 32 -11.12 17.37 -1.72
C ALA A 32 -12.57 17.84 -1.48
N ALA A 33 -13.40 17.91 -2.53
CA ALA A 33 -14.81 18.26 -2.41
C ALA A 33 -15.60 17.28 -1.52
N ALA A 34 -15.20 16.01 -1.49
CA ALA A 34 -15.82 14.97 -0.67
C ALA A 34 -15.28 14.94 0.77
N GLY A 35 -14.28 15.74 1.12
CA GLY A 35 -13.67 15.77 2.45
C GLY A 35 -12.72 14.62 2.74
N VAL A 36 -12.15 13.99 1.71
CA VAL A 36 -11.10 12.97 1.86
C VAL A 36 -9.83 13.65 2.37
N ALA A 37 -9.21 13.07 3.40
CA ALA A 37 -8.11 13.71 4.10
C ALA A 37 -6.72 13.37 3.54
N GLY A 38 -6.59 12.25 2.81
CA GLY A 38 -5.31 11.80 2.24
C GLY A 38 -5.45 11.15 0.88
N ILE A 39 -4.35 11.15 0.15
CA ILE A 39 -4.23 10.49 -1.16
C ILE A 39 -2.94 9.69 -1.22
N SER A 40 -3.04 8.42 -1.62
CA SER A 40 -1.91 7.56 -1.96
C SER A 40 -1.79 7.49 -3.47
N VAL A 41 -0.64 7.93 -3.98
CA VAL A 41 -0.46 8.16 -5.40
C VAL A 41 0.18 6.94 -6.06
N TRP A 42 -0.52 6.33 -7.01
CA TRP A 42 0.08 5.34 -7.90
C TRP A 42 0.88 6.04 -9.00
N ARG A 43 2.08 5.56 -9.29
CA ARG A 43 3.02 6.18 -10.24
C ARG A 43 2.41 6.46 -11.61
N GLN A 44 1.49 5.60 -12.07
CA GLN A 44 0.77 5.82 -13.33
C GLN A 44 -0.08 7.10 -13.34
N ALA A 45 -0.54 7.56 -12.17
CA ALA A 45 -1.34 8.78 -12.07
C ALA A 45 -0.50 10.06 -12.23
N ILE A 46 0.82 9.95 -12.09
CA ILE A 46 1.76 11.07 -12.25
C ILE A 46 2.72 10.88 -13.44
N GLU A 47 2.47 9.87 -14.28
CA GLU A 47 3.29 9.64 -15.48
C GLU A 47 3.27 10.87 -16.39
N GLY A 48 4.45 11.38 -16.69
CA GLY A 48 4.63 12.60 -17.48
C GLY A 48 4.38 13.93 -16.74
N LEU A 49 4.08 13.89 -15.44
CA LEU A 49 3.94 15.07 -14.58
C LEU A 49 5.23 15.29 -13.76
N ASP A 50 5.45 16.52 -13.33
CA ASP A 50 6.45 16.82 -12.31
C ASP A 50 5.90 16.36 -10.92
N PRO A 51 6.58 15.41 -10.23
CA PRO A 51 6.14 14.95 -8.93
C PRO A 51 6.03 16.05 -7.87
N ALA A 52 6.93 17.04 -7.89
CA ALA A 52 6.90 18.16 -6.95
C ALA A 52 5.64 19.02 -7.14
N GLU A 53 5.28 19.30 -8.39
CA GLU A 53 4.07 20.02 -8.75
C GLU A 53 2.80 19.22 -8.40
N ALA A 54 2.79 17.91 -8.68
CA ALA A 54 1.68 17.03 -8.29
C ALA A 54 1.45 17.05 -6.76
N GLY A 55 2.52 16.92 -5.98
CA GLY A 55 2.45 16.99 -4.53
C GLY A 55 1.99 18.36 -4.00
N ARG A 56 2.43 19.45 -4.63
CA ARG A 56 1.97 20.80 -4.31
C ARG A 56 0.45 20.93 -4.51
N ARG A 57 -0.09 20.49 -5.65
CA ARG A 57 -1.54 20.52 -5.95
C ARG A 57 -2.37 19.76 -4.93
N ILE A 58 -1.90 18.56 -4.53
CA ILE A 58 -2.57 17.75 -3.51
C ILE A 58 -2.65 18.51 -2.19
N ARG A 59 -1.54 19.09 -1.74
CA ARG A 59 -1.50 19.83 -0.47
C ARG A 59 -2.31 21.13 -0.51
N GLU A 60 -2.31 21.86 -1.62
CA GLU A 60 -3.13 23.06 -1.82
C GLU A 60 -4.63 22.75 -1.80
N ALA A 61 -5.03 21.55 -2.21
CA ALA A 61 -6.39 21.06 -2.08
C ALA A 61 -6.76 20.59 -0.65
N GLY A 62 -5.84 20.74 0.32
CA GLY A 62 -6.08 20.41 1.73
C GLY A 62 -5.89 18.94 2.09
N MET A 63 -5.33 18.13 1.20
CA MET A 63 -5.09 16.70 1.44
C MET A 63 -3.62 16.42 1.78
N ALA A 64 -3.39 15.36 2.57
CA ALA A 64 -2.05 14.82 2.78
C ALA A 64 -1.65 13.90 1.62
N VAL A 65 -0.39 14.00 1.14
CA VAL A 65 0.23 12.93 0.37
C VAL A 65 0.62 11.83 1.35
N VAL A 66 0.05 10.63 1.20
CA VAL A 66 0.21 9.54 2.18
C VAL A 66 1.31 8.57 1.76
N SER A 67 1.32 8.13 0.51
CA SER A 67 2.34 7.23 -0.01
C SER A 67 2.55 7.39 -1.52
N LEU A 68 3.67 6.90 -2.02
CA LEU A 68 3.86 6.61 -3.43
C LEU A 68 3.81 5.08 -3.65
N VAL A 69 3.03 4.63 -4.62
CA VAL A 69 2.85 3.22 -4.96
C VAL A 69 3.23 3.02 -6.43
N ARG A 70 4.11 2.15 -6.79
CA ARG A 70 4.85 1.18 -5.99
C ARG A 70 6.33 1.18 -6.38
N GLY A 71 7.15 0.83 -5.42
CA GLY A 71 8.51 0.37 -5.63
C GLY A 71 8.61 -1.16 -5.55
N GLY A 72 9.84 -1.68 -5.45
CA GLY A 72 10.13 -3.11 -5.27
C GLY A 72 10.62 -3.82 -6.52
N PHE A 73 10.13 -5.04 -6.75
CA PHE A 73 10.53 -5.93 -7.86
C PHE A 73 12.04 -6.15 -7.96
N TYR A 74 12.68 -6.35 -6.80
CA TYR A 74 14.14 -6.51 -6.71
C TYR A 74 14.67 -7.82 -7.29
N PRO A 75 13.98 -8.98 -7.13
CA PRO A 75 14.52 -10.26 -7.59
C PRO A 75 14.60 -10.35 -9.11
N ALA A 76 15.73 -10.84 -9.59
CA ALA A 76 15.94 -11.23 -10.98
C ALA A 76 17.02 -12.29 -11.07
N ARG A 77 16.99 -13.14 -12.11
CA ARG A 77 18.01 -14.18 -12.33
C ARG A 77 19.37 -13.55 -12.55
N GLU A 78 19.44 -12.55 -13.42
CA GLU A 78 20.67 -11.91 -13.82
C GLU A 78 21.07 -10.76 -12.86
N LYS A 79 22.34 -10.68 -12.51
CA LYS A 79 22.89 -9.59 -11.68
C LYS A 79 22.63 -8.19 -12.27
N THR A 80 22.71 -8.11 -13.59
CA THR A 80 22.46 -6.85 -14.32
C THR A 80 21.04 -6.34 -14.11
N ASP A 81 20.06 -7.24 -14.09
CA ASP A 81 18.67 -6.86 -13.91
C ASP A 81 18.35 -6.52 -12.45
N ARG A 82 18.99 -7.22 -11.47
CA ARG A 82 18.91 -6.80 -10.06
C ARG A 82 19.47 -5.40 -9.85
N ARG A 83 20.58 -5.06 -10.53
CA ARG A 83 21.16 -3.70 -10.48
C ARG A 83 20.19 -2.66 -11.03
N LYS A 84 19.59 -2.92 -12.21
CA LYS A 84 18.56 -2.03 -12.77
C LYS A 84 17.36 -1.86 -11.84
N ALA A 85 16.92 -2.94 -11.16
CA ALA A 85 15.85 -2.85 -10.18
C ALA A 85 16.23 -1.94 -9.01
N ILE A 86 17.47 -2.01 -8.52
CA ILE A 86 17.95 -1.10 -7.47
C ILE A 86 17.98 0.34 -8.00
N GLU A 87 18.54 0.60 -9.18
CA GLU A 87 18.58 1.93 -9.82
C GLU A 87 17.17 2.51 -9.98
N GLU A 88 16.22 1.72 -10.45
CA GLU A 88 14.81 2.13 -10.54
C GLU A 88 14.21 2.49 -9.18
N ASN A 89 14.51 1.71 -8.13
CA ASN A 89 14.02 2.04 -6.78
C ASN A 89 14.65 3.30 -6.20
N LEU A 90 15.89 3.64 -6.54
CA LEU A 90 16.48 4.93 -6.19
C LEU A 90 15.69 6.08 -6.82
N HIS A 91 15.35 5.97 -8.12
CA HIS A 91 14.48 6.97 -8.79
C HIS A 91 13.10 7.06 -8.18
N ILE A 92 12.49 5.93 -7.79
CA ILE A 92 11.17 5.92 -7.11
C ILE A 92 11.25 6.63 -5.76
N ILE A 93 12.34 6.49 -5.04
CA ILE A 93 12.57 7.21 -3.78
C ILE A 93 12.67 8.72 -4.03
N ASP A 94 13.37 9.15 -5.10
CA ASP A 94 13.45 10.55 -5.49
C ASP A 94 12.08 11.11 -5.92
N GLU A 95 11.29 10.34 -6.68
CA GLU A 95 9.90 10.69 -7.02
C GLU A 95 9.04 10.86 -5.76
N ALA A 96 9.17 9.94 -4.78
CA ALA A 96 8.43 10.02 -3.53
C ALA A 96 8.82 11.26 -2.72
N ALA A 97 10.11 11.56 -2.63
CA ALA A 97 10.62 12.76 -1.95
C ALA A 97 10.11 14.04 -2.61
N ALA A 98 10.17 14.14 -3.93
CA ALA A 98 9.70 15.29 -4.70
C ALA A 98 8.17 15.46 -4.53
N LEU A 99 7.40 14.39 -4.59
CA LEU A 99 5.95 14.38 -4.36
C LEU A 99 5.60 14.80 -2.92
N GLY A 100 6.50 14.58 -1.97
CA GLY A 100 6.28 14.76 -0.55
C GLY A 100 5.60 13.55 0.12
N ALA A 101 5.72 12.38 -0.49
CA ALA A 101 5.24 11.13 0.09
C ALA A 101 6.22 10.63 1.17
N PRO A 102 5.74 10.37 2.42
CA PRO A 102 6.60 9.94 3.51
C PRO A 102 7.12 8.51 3.37
N HIS A 103 6.52 7.71 2.50
CA HIS A 103 6.97 6.35 2.23
C HIS A 103 6.58 5.85 0.83
N VAL A 104 7.35 4.87 0.37
CA VAL A 104 7.07 4.05 -0.82
C VAL A 104 6.56 2.69 -0.36
N VAL A 105 5.46 2.21 -0.93
CA VAL A 105 4.98 0.84 -0.76
C VAL A 105 5.74 -0.08 -1.71
N LEU A 106 6.31 -1.17 -1.18
CA LEU A 106 7.13 -2.10 -1.93
C LEU A 106 6.37 -3.40 -2.24
N VAL A 107 6.02 -3.58 -3.51
CA VAL A 107 5.70 -4.90 -4.06
C VAL A 107 7.02 -5.61 -4.37
N CYS A 108 7.47 -6.47 -3.46
CA CYS A 108 8.87 -6.87 -3.38
C CYS A 108 9.39 -7.67 -4.58
N GLY A 109 8.54 -8.37 -5.30
CA GLY A 109 8.90 -9.18 -6.45
C GLY A 109 9.12 -10.67 -6.15
N ALA A 110 9.02 -11.48 -7.18
CA ALA A 110 9.40 -12.89 -7.22
C ALA A 110 9.80 -13.26 -8.65
N VAL A 111 10.61 -14.30 -8.79
CA VAL A 111 11.04 -14.79 -10.11
C VAL A 111 10.44 -16.18 -10.36
N PRO A 112 9.59 -16.36 -11.38
CA PRO A 112 9.04 -17.67 -11.72
C PRO A 112 10.14 -18.71 -11.88
N GLY A 113 10.00 -19.86 -11.16
CA GLY A 113 10.97 -20.95 -11.20
C GLY A 113 12.29 -20.73 -10.44
N GLN A 114 12.41 -19.65 -9.67
CA GLN A 114 13.45 -19.44 -8.65
C GLN A 114 12.87 -19.83 -7.29
N SER A 115 13.72 -20.28 -6.35
CA SER A 115 13.25 -20.54 -4.99
C SER A 115 12.75 -19.25 -4.33
N LEU A 116 11.73 -19.37 -3.47
CA LEU A 116 11.24 -18.22 -2.71
C LEU A 116 12.30 -17.70 -1.72
N GLU A 117 13.17 -18.59 -1.26
CA GLU A 117 14.28 -18.24 -0.37
C GLU A 117 15.30 -17.35 -1.08
N ASP A 118 15.75 -17.73 -2.28
CA ASP A 118 16.64 -16.90 -3.10
C ASP A 118 15.99 -15.56 -3.45
N SER A 119 14.69 -15.56 -3.76
CA SER A 119 13.96 -14.32 -4.04
C SER A 119 13.91 -13.43 -2.81
N ARG A 120 13.65 -13.96 -1.60
CA ARG A 120 13.69 -13.20 -0.34
C ARG A 120 15.06 -12.64 -0.03
N GLN A 121 16.12 -13.42 -0.28
CA GLN A 121 17.49 -12.93 -0.11
C GLN A 121 17.77 -11.74 -1.05
N GLN A 122 17.37 -11.84 -2.33
CA GLN A 122 17.53 -10.76 -3.30
C GLN A 122 16.66 -9.52 -2.97
N ILE A 123 15.47 -9.71 -2.40
CA ILE A 123 14.64 -8.62 -1.87
C ILE A 123 15.40 -7.88 -0.76
N ARG A 124 15.92 -8.62 0.20
CA ARG A 124 16.69 -8.06 1.31
C ARG A 124 17.88 -7.23 0.80
N GLU A 125 18.70 -7.82 -0.06
CA GLU A 125 19.87 -7.15 -0.67
C GLU A 125 19.47 -5.89 -1.43
N GLY A 126 18.35 -5.94 -2.16
CA GLY A 126 17.82 -4.79 -2.90
C GLY A 126 17.37 -3.65 -1.98
N ILE A 127 16.65 -3.97 -0.91
CA ILE A 127 16.23 -2.98 0.09
C ILE A 127 17.46 -2.40 0.79
N GLU A 128 18.39 -3.23 1.25
CA GLU A 128 19.62 -2.81 1.92
C GLU A 128 20.44 -1.84 1.04
N ALA A 129 20.50 -2.08 -0.28
CA ALA A 129 21.21 -1.23 -1.23
C ALA A 129 20.58 0.18 -1.38
N THR A 130 19.30 0.35 -1.02
CA THR A 130 18.59 1.64 -1.15
C THR A 130 18.49 2.42 0.17
N LEU A 131 18.88 1.85 1.31
CA LEU A 131 18.66 2.41 2.65
C LEU A 131 19.27 3.81 2.84
N VAL A 132 20.53 4.00 2.43
CA VAL A 132 21.24 5.27 2.61
C VAL A 132 20.55 6.37 1.82
N HIS A 133 20.12 6.05 0.60
CA HIS A 133 19.40 6.99 -0.26
C HIS A 133 18.02 7.34 0.33
N ALA A 134 17.25 6.34 0.75
CA ALA A 134 15.95 6.54 1.36
C ALA A 134 16.05 7.41 2.64
N ALA A 135 17.04 7.12 3.48
CA ALA A 135 17.30 7.92 4.68
C ALA A 135 17.65 9.37 4.35
N GLY A 136 18.52 9.59 3.35
CA GLY A 136 18.91 10.92 2.88
C GLY A 136 17.76 11.71 2.27
N ALA A 137 16.83 11.03 1.60
CA ALA A 137 15.63 11.60 1.01
C ALA A 137 14.48 11.80 2.03
N GLY A 138 14.60 11.27 3.26
CA GLY A 138 13.55 11.31 4.28
C GLY A 138 12.35 10.42 3.95
N VAL A 139 12.52 9.42 3.07
CA VAL A 139 11.48 8.50 2.61
C VAL A 139 11.64 7.15 3.29
N LYS A 140 10.53 6.55 3.74
CA LYS A 140 10.51 5.20 4.30
C LYS A 140 10.11 4.17 3.23
N LEU A 141 10.48 2.92 3.47
CA LEU A 141 10.22 1.77 2.60
C LEU A 141 9.26 0.83 3.33
N ALA A 142 8.04 0.70 2.84
CA ALA A 142 7.00 -0.14 3.43
C ALA A 142 6.91 -1.49 2.70
N ILE A 143 7.45 -2.55 3.27
CA ILE A 143 7.34 -3.91 2.73
C ILE A 143 5.88 -4.33 2.77
N GLU A 144 5.29 -4.65 1.62
CA GLU A 144 3.93 -5.17 1.53
C GLU A 144 3.96 -6.68 1.29
N PRO A 145 3.55 -7.50 2.27
CA PRO A 145 3.35 -8.92 2.03
C PRO A 145 2.11 -9.13 1.16
N LEU A 146 2.25 -9.88 0.07
CA LEU A 146 1.15 -10.17 -0.84
C LEU A 146 0.56 -11.56 -0.59
N HIS A 147 -0.73 -11.72 -0.88
CA HIS A 147 -1.43 -13.01 -0.79
C HIS A 147 -0.62 -14.12 -1.49
N PRO A 148 -0.57 -15.35 -0.96
CA PRO A 148 0.21 -16.47 -1.51
C PRO A 148 -0.08 -16.79 -2.98
N MET A 149 -1.24 -16.39 -3.52
CA MET A 149 -1.53 -16.54 -4.94
C MET A 149 -0.57 -15.80 -5.88
N TYR A 150 0.23 -14.86 -5.32
CA TYR A 150 1.24 -14.07 -6.04
C TYR A 150 2.69 -14.51 -5.75
N ALA A 151 2.88 -15.62 -5.06
CA ALA A 151 4.19 -16.01 -4.54
C ALA A 151 5.23 -16.26 -5.63
N ASP A 152 4.80 -16.67 -6.83
CA ASP A 152 5.70 -16.98 -7.94
C ASP A 152 5.97 -15.80 -8.89
N SER A 153 5.26 -14.68 -8.75
CA SER A 153 5.27 -13.64 -9.78
C SER A 153 5.36 -12.20 -9.26
N ARG A 154 4.73 -11.89 -8.11
CA ARG A 154 4.66 -10.51 -7.64
C ARG A 154 5.39 -10.27 -6.32
N SER A 155 5.40 -11.23 -5.40
CA SER A 155 6.15 -11.10 -4.14
C SER A 155 6.44 -12.46 -3.53
N ALA A 156 7.69 -12.66 -3.13
CA ALA A 156 8.10 -13.80 -2.32
C ALA A 156 7.86 -13.60 -0.81
N ILE A 157 7.36 -12.42 -0.41
CA ILE A 157 6.91 -12.10 0.95
C ILE A 157 5.38 -12.27 0.98
N ASN A 158 4.88 -13.29 1.69
CA ASN A 158 3.48 -13.70 1.59
C ASN A 158 2.73 -13.77 2.92
N THR A 159 3.41 -13.51 4.03
CA THR A 159 2.80 -13.40 5.37
C THR A 159 3.34 -12.18 6.08
N LEU A 160 2.55 -11.66 7.03
CA LEU A 160 3.02 -10.56 7.87
C LEU A 160 4.23 -10.96 8.73
N ALA A 161 4.34 -12.26 9.10
CA ALA A 161 5.51 -12.79 9.80
C ALA A 161 6.78 -12.60 8.98
N GLN A 162 6.76 -12.97 7.69
CA GLN A 162 7.91 -12.81 6.80
C GLN A 162 8.31 -11.35 6.60
N ALA A 163 7.34 -10.44 6.50
CA ALA A 163 7.61 -9.00 6.40
C ALA A 163 8.24 -8.45 7.69
N ASN A 164 7.73 -8.87 8.85
CA ASN A 164 8.31 -8.51 10.16
C ASN A 164 9.73 -9.05 10.31
N ASP A 165 9.96 -10.33 9.99
CA ASP A 165 11.29 -10.95 10.06
C ASP A 165 12.30 -10.18 9.18
N MET A 166 11.90 -9.79 7.98
CA MET A 166 12.75 -9.02 7.08
C MET A 166 13.03 -7.62 7.62
N ALA A 167 12.00 -6.92 8.12
CA ALA A 167 12.16 -5.57 8.69
C ALA A 167 13.02 -5.57 9.96
N GLU A 168 12.95 -6.62 10.78
CA GLU A 168 13.84 -6.82 11.94
C GLU A 168 15.27 -7.15 11.50
N ALA A 169 15.43 -8.05 10.52
CA ALA A 169 16.75 -8.46 10.05
C ALA A 169 17.52 -7.32 9.34
N ILE A 170 16.81 -6.40 8.68
CA ILE A 170 17.40 -5.19 8.09
C ILE A 170 17.74 -4.16 9.16
N ASP A 171 16.99 -4.12 10.26
CA ASP A 171 17.19 -3.25 11.44
C ASP A 171 17.43 -1.76 11.09
N SER A 172 16.60 -1.23 10.22
CA SER A 172 16.69 0.17 9.76
C SER A 172 15.43 0.98 10.15
N PRO A 173 15.59 2.24 10.63
CA PRO A 173 14.45 3.10 10.96
C PRO A 173 13.63 3.53 9.73
N VAL A 174 14.18 3.40 8.53
CA VAL A 174 13.48 3.74 7.28
C VAL A 174 12.71 2.56 6.70
N VAL A 175 12.84 1.34 7.25
CA VAL A 175 12.10 0.17 6.80
C VAL A 175 10.96 -0.14 7.76
N GLY A 176 9.79 -0.38 7.21
CA GLY A 176 8.62 -0.87 7.93
C GLY A 176 7.72 -1.70 7.00
N VAL A 177 6.47 -1.83 7.37
CA VAL A 177 5.53 -2.77 6.74
C VAL A 177 4.23 -2.05 6.39
N ALA A 178 3.66 -2.36 5.23
CA ALA A 178 2.29 -2.06 4.85
C ALA A 178 1.41 -3.28 5.19
N VAL A 179 0.39 -3.06 5.99
CA VAL A 179 -0.59 -4.09 6.34
C VAL A 179 -1.78 -3.93 5.40
N ASP A 180 -1.92 -4.80 4.40
CA ASP A 180 -3.07 -4.83 3.49
C ASP A 180 -4.01 -5.99 3.86
N VAL A 181 -5.25 -5.65 4.19
CA VAL A 181 -6.24 -6.67 4.56
C VAL A 181 -6.52 -7.66 3.42
N TYR A 182 -6.48 -7.21 2.15
CA TYR A 182 -6.72 -8.06 0.98
C TYR A 182 -5.70 -9.20 0.88
N HIS A 183 -4.49 -8.92 1.27
CA HIS A 183 -3.40 -9.88 1.18
C HIS A 183 -3.26 -10.75 2.42
N LEU A 184 -3.82 -10.35 3.57
CA LEU A 184 -3.50 -10.94 4.87
C LEU A 184 -4.70 -11.51 5.65
N TRP A 185 -5.95 -11.26 5.23
CA TRP A 185 -7.16 -11.64 5.99
C TRP A 185 -7.25 -13.14 6.31
N TRP A 186 -6.67 -13.97 5.49
CA TRP A 186 -6.67 -15.44 5.59
C TRP A 186 -5.66 -15.99 6.62
N ASP A 187 -4.66 -15.19 7.02
CA ASP A 187 -3.57 -15.64 7.90
C ASP A 187 -4.05 -15.79 9.35
N PRO A 188 -4.05 -17.02 9.92
CA PRO A 188 -4.48 -17.24 11.31
C PRO A 188 -3.60 -16.53 12.34
N GLU A 189 -2.37 -16.16 11.98
CA GLU A 189 -1.43 -15.47 12.84
C GLU A 189 -1.51 -13.92 12.74
N LEU A 190 -2.43 -13.39 11.92
CA LEU A 190 -2.46 -11.98 11.57
C LEU A 190 -2.51 -11.06 12.80
N GLU A 191 -3.38 -11.32 13.78
CA GLU A 191 -3.46 -10.50 15.00
C GLU A 191 -2.13 -10.46 15.77
N ARG A 192 -1.51 -11.62 15.94
CA ARG A 192 -0.22 -11.74 16.64
C ARG A 192 0.88 -10.97 15.91
N GLN A 193 0.91 -11.07 14.59
CA GLN A 193 1.92 -10.40 13.77
C GLN A 193 1.70 -8.89 13.65
N ILE A 194 0.45 -8.41 13.64
CA ILE A 194 0.14 -6.97 13.74
C ILE A 194 0.65 -6.42 15.07
N ARG A 195 0.39 -7.12 16.18
CA ARG A 195 0.87 -6.71 17.51
C ARG A 195 2.40 -6.63 17.54
N ARG A 196 3.11 -7.64 17.00
CA ARG A 196 4.57 -7.65 16.87
C ARG A 196 5.05 -6.46 16.05
N CYS A 197 4.47 -6.22 14.88
CA CYS A 197 4.81 -5.11 14.01
C CYS A 197 4.66 -3.75 14.73
N GLY A 198 3.58 -3.59 15.49
CA GLY A 198 3.36 -2.40 16.34
C GLY A 198 4.38 -2.23 17.44
N GLN A 199 4.75 -3.31 18.14
CA GLN A 199 5.81 -3.29 19.18
C GLN A 199 7.17 -2.87 18.60
N LEU A 200 7.44 -3.22 17.35
CA LEU A 200 8.63 -2.79 16.62
C LEU A 200 8.55 -1.35 16.09
N GLY A 201 7.38 -0.70 16.17
CA GLY A 201 7.14 0.62 15.59
C GLY A 201 7.21 0.63 14.05
N LYS A 202 6.92 -0.50 13.41
CA LYS A 202 7.16 -0.72 11.97
C LYS A 202 5.90 -0.64 11.10
N ILE A 203 4.70 -0.42 11.62
CA ILE A 203 3.50 -0.26 10.79
C ILE A 203 3.56 1.12 10.11
N LEU A 204 3.73 1.15 8.79
CA LEU A 204 3.81 2.38 8.00
C LEU A 204 2.50 2.70 7.27
N ALA A 205 1.78 1.69 6.80
CA ALA A 205 0.54 1.82 6.03
C ALA A 205 -0.48 0.77 6.46
N PHE A 206 -1.76 1.09 6.28
CA PHE A 206 -2.86 0.16 6.50
C PHE A 206 -3.85 0.29 5.35
N HIS A 207 -3.85 -0.71 4.44
CA HIS A 207 -4.70 -0.75 3.26
C HIS A 207 -5.97 -1.55 3.53
N ILE A 208 -7.11 -1.04 3.09
CA ILE A 208 -8.43 -1.65 3.27
C ILE A 208 -9.19 -1.76 1.96
N CYS A 209 -9.80 -2.90 1.76
CA CYS A 209 -10.82 -3.23 0.77
C CYS A 209 -11.47 -4.54 1.20
N ASP A 210 -12.27 -5.19 0.35
CA ASP A 210 -12.83 -6.48 0.70
C ASP A 210 -12.49 -7.57 -0.33
N TRP A 211 -12.65 -8.82 0.09
CA TRP A 211 -12.46 -10.01 -0.72
C TRP A 211 -13.80 -10.56 -1.16
N ARG A 212 -14.15 -10.36 -2.44
CA ARG A 212 -15.40 -10.84 -3.02
C ARG A 212 -15.38 -12.35 -3.21
N THR A 213 -16.53 -12.98 -2.96
CA THR A 213 -16.72 -14.43 -3.13
C THR A 213 -17.95 -14.71 -4.02
N PRO A 214 -17.83 -15.49 -5.10
CA PRO A 214 -16.59 -16.05 -5.64
C PRO A 214 -15.70 -14.97 -6.28
N THR A 215 -14.38 -15.12 -6.16
CA THR A 215 -13.40 -14.27 -6.82
C THR A 215 -13.42 -14.53 -8.32
N GLN A 216 -13.55 -13.48 -9.14
CA GLN A 216 -13.59 -13.56 -10.60
C GLN A 216 -12.21 -13.33 -11.24
N ASP A 217 -11.40 -12.48 -10.63
CA ASP A 217 -10.06 -12.13 -11.09
C ASP A 217 -9.13 -11.96 -9.89
N MET A 218 -7.91 -12.46 -9.96
CA MET A 218 -6.96 -12.42 -8.85
C MET A 218 -6.51 -10.99 -8.49
N LEU A 219 -6.49 -10.08 -9.47
CA LEU A 219 -5.97 -8.72 -9.26
C LEU A 219 -7.08 -7.66 -9.26
N ASN A 220 -8.04 -7.76 -10.19
CA ASN A 220 -8.96 -6.68 -10.52
C ASN A 220 -10.42 -6.99 -10.11
N ASP A 221 -10.60 -7.70 -9.01
CA ASP A 221 -11.93 -8.04 -8.47
C ASP A 221 -12.00 -7.80 -6.95
N ARG A 222 -11.26 -6.79 -6.45
CA ARG A 222 -11.38 -6.40 -5.05
C ARG A 222 -12.77 -5.79 -4.80
N GLY A 223 -13.35 -6.11 -3.65
CA GLY A 223 -14.64 -5.62 -3.19
C GLY A 223 -14.53 -4.29 -2.45
N LEU A 224 -15.63 -3.56 -2.45
CA LEU A 224 -15.86 -2.45 -1.54
C LEU A 224 -16.00 -3.00 -0.11
N MET A 225 -15.58 -2.23 0.89
CA MET A 225 -15.68 -2.63 2.30
C MET A 225 -17.11 -3.03 2.64
N GLY A 226 -17.28 -4.27 3.13
CA GLY A 226 -18.59 -4.90 3.41
C GLY A 226 -19.19 -5.71 2.27
N GLU A 227 -18.58 -5.77 1.09
CA GLU A 227 -19.04 -6.62 -0.04
C GLU A 227 -18.49 -8.05 0.00
N GLY A 228 -17.60 -8.36 0.93
CA GLY A 228 -16.89 -9.63 0.96
C GLY A 228 -16.85 -10.28 2.32
N CYS A 229 -15.75 -10.99 2.59
CA CYS A 229 -15.62 -11.81 3.80
C CYS A 229 -14.55 -11.31 4.79
N ILE A 230 -13.88 -10.20 4.51
CA ILE A 230 -12.82 -9.70 5.39
C ILE A 230 -13.42 -9.06 6.64
N PRO A 231 -13.01 -9.46 7.85
CA PRO A 231 -13.46 -8.81 9.09
C PRO A 231 -12.72 -7.47 9.32
N ILE A 232 -12.95 -6.49 8.43
CA ILE A 232 -12.16 -5.24 8.35
C ILE A 232 -12.13 -4.50 9.69
N ARG A 233 -13.29 -4.31 10.36
CA ARG A 233 -13.36 -3.64 11.67
C ARG A 233 -12.50 -4.33 12.74
N ARG A 234 -12.46 -5.65 12.72
CA ARG A 234 -11.63 -6.42 13.65
C ARG A 234 -10.16 -6.18 13.38
N ILE A 235 -9.73 -6.29 12.12
CA ILE A 235 -8.33 -6.09 11.72
C ILE A 235 -7.92 -4.65 12.01
N ARG A 236 -8.75 -3.65 11.68
CA ARG A 236 -8.51 -2.25 12.04
C ARG A 236 -8.34 -2.08 13.55
N GLY A 237 -9.17 -2.74 14.35
CA GLY A 237 -9.04 -2.73 15.81
C GLY A 237 -7.70 -3.27 16.30
N TRP A 238 -7.15 -4.31 15.68
CA TRP A 238 -5.81 -4.81 15.99
C TRP A 238 -4.71 -3.82 15.61
N VAL A 239 -4.82 -3.21 14.42
CA VAL A 239 -3.86 -2.22 13.91
C VAL A 239 -3.85 -0.96 14.78
N GLU A 240 -5.02 -0.42 15.14
CA GLU A 240 -5.15 0.72 16.05
C GLU A 240 -4.61 0.40 17.46
N SER A 241 -4.92 -0.79 17.99
CA SER A 241 -4.42 -1.26 19.29
C SER A 241 -2.90 -1.50 19.29
N ALA A 242 -2.31 -1.73 18.13
CA ALA A 242 -0.87 -1.83 17.95
C ALA A 242 -0.15 -0.47 17.83
N GLY A 243 -0.90 0.65 17.99
CA GLY A 243 -0.36 2.01 18.02
C GLY A 243 -0.38 2.74 16.67
N PHE A 244 -1.00 2.19 15.62
CA PHE A 244 -1.13 2.88 14.36
C PHE A 244 -2.23 3.95 14.42
N THR A 245 -1.88 5.19 14.09
CA THR A 245 -2.78 6.35 14.21
C THR A 245 -2.98 7.11 12.90
N ARG A 246 -2.37 6.61 11.82
CA ARG A 246 -2.39 7.26 10.50
C ARG A 246 -3.66 6.95 9.73
N PHE A 247 -3.58 6.92 8.41
CA PHE A 247 -4.70 6.77 7.51
C PHE A 247 -5.16 5.31 7.35
N ASN A 248 -6.46 5.12 7.16
CA ASN A 248 -7.03 3.93 6.56
C ASN A 248 -7.05 4.18 5.05
N GLU A 249 -6.28 3.40 4.31
CA GLU A 249 -6.02 3.63 2.90
C GLU A 249 -6.89 2.70 2.06
N VAL A 250 -7.93 3.23 1.41
CA VAL A 250 -8.79 2.43 0.53
C VAL A 250 -8.08 2.17 -0.78
N GLU A 251 -7.82 0.89 -1.07
CA GLU A 251 -7.15 0.44 -2.27
C GLU A 251 -7.96 -0.63 -2.98
N ILE A 252 -8.70 -0.25 -4.02
CA ILE A 252 -9.58 -1.16 -4.75
C ILE A 252 -9.20 -1.26 -6.21
N PHE A 253 -8.68 -2.42 -6.60
CA PHE A 253 -8.52 -2.81 -7.99
C PHE A 253 -9.80 -3.52 -8.43
N SER A 254 -10.57 -2.90 -9.32
CA SER A 254 -11.82 -3.51 -9.80
C SER A 254 -12.17 -3.06 -11.21
N THR A 255 -12.06 -3.97 -12.17
CA THR A 255 -12.42 -3.68 -13.57
C THR A 255 -13.87 -3.21 -13.68
N SER A 256 -14.79 -3.81 -12.95
CA SER A 256 -16.22 -3.43 -12.99
C SER A 256 -16.46 -2.04 -12.40
N ARG A 257 -15.72 -1.64 -11.35
CA ARG A 257 -15.84 -0.32 -10.72
C ARG A 257 -15.22 0.78 -11.59
N TRP A 258 -14.14 0.48 -12.30
CA TRP A 258 -13.53 1.43 -13.22
C TRP A 258 -14.37 1.74 -14.47
N THR A 259 -15.42 0.95 -14.78
CA THR A 259 -16.35 1.23 -15.88
C THR A 259 -17.60 1.99 -15.45
N GLN A 260 -17.76 2.26 -14.14
CA GLN A 260 -18.91 2.98 -13.59
C GLN A 260 -18.68 4.50 -13.59
N ASP A 261 -19.74 5.25 -13.30
CA ASP A 261 -19.62 6.66 -12.94
C ASP A 261 -18.76 6.82 -11.69
N GLN A 262 -17.64 7.54 -11.79
CA GLN A 262 -16.67 7.64 -10.72
C GLN A 262 -17.11 8.57 -9.59
N GLU A 263 -18.02 9.51 -9.82
CA GLU A 263 -18.60 10.34 -8.74
C GLU A 263 -19.54 9.49 -7.88
N GLN A 264 -20.39 8.70 -8.51
CA GLN A 264 -21.23 7.74 -7.79
C GLN A 264 -20.37 6.72 -7.04
N TRP A 265 -19.33 6.19 -7.69
CA TRP A 265 -18.38 5.26 -7.07
C TRP A 265 -17.72 5.86 -5.81
N LEU A 266 -17.30 7.11 -5.88
CA LEU A 266 -16.74 7.82 -4.72
C LEU A 266 -17.77 7.89 -3.58
N GLN A 267 -19.04 8.20 -3.85
CA GLN A 267 -20.08 8.24 -2.80
C GLN A 267 -20.31 6.86 -2.15
N GLU A 268 -20.25 5.79 -2.94
CA GLU A 268 -20.34 4.42 -2.43
C GLU A 268 -19.15 4.11 -1.49
N ILE A 269 -17.93 4.50 -1.86
CA ILE A 269 -16.73 4.35 -1.02
C ILE A 269 -16.90 5.09 0.32
N LEU A 270 -17.34 6.34 0.30
CA LEU A 270 -17.52 7.15 1.51
C LEU A 270 -18.54 6.54 2.47
N ARG A 271 -19.63 5.99 1.92
CA ARG A 271 -20.64 5.28 2.72
C ARG A 271 -20.08 4.01 3.33
N ALA A 272 -19.49 3.14 2.50
CA ALA A 272 -18.91 1.87 2.93
C ALA A 272 -17.79 2.04 3.96
N TYR A 273 -16.97 3.08 3.80
CA TYR A 273 -15.93 3.42 4.77
C TYR A 273 -16.51 3.68 6.17
N ARG A 274 -17.63 4.41 6.27
CA ARG A 274 -18.28 4.66 7.56
C ARG A 274 -18.98 3.44 8.13
N GLU A 275 -19.61 2.64 7.26
CA GLU A 275 -20.49 1.55 7.67
C GLU A 275 -19.75 0.23 7.92
N ALA A 276 -18.68 -0.06 7.18
CA ALA A 276 -18.05 -1.37 7.17
C ALA A 276 -16.56 -1.40 7.56
N SER A 277 -15.91 -0.25 7.71
CA SER A 277 -14.48 -0.22 8.06
C SER A 277 -14.19 -0.11 9.54
#